data_94a1245808c55c07f65f4e9714362244
#
_entry.id   94a1245808c55c07f65f4e9714362244
#
_cell.length_a   1.000
_cell.length_b   1.000
_cell.length_c   1.000
_cell.angle_alpha   90.00
_cell.angle_beta   90.00
_cell.angle_gamma   90.00
#
_symmetry.space_group_name_H-M   'P 1'
#
loop_
_entity.id
_entity.type
_entity.pdbx_description
1 polymer ?
#
loop_
_entity_poly.entity_id
_entity_poly.type
_entity_poly.pdbx_seq_one_letter_code
_entity_poly.pdbx_strand_id
1 'polypeptide(L)'
;MIKENPIDNFEVLVEKCAASEAGARVLGMYDHTIQFSLLDGDPFFFTAIGGKVEVSAGEMPSTNLDNGYEIKGSTGNFVEWFQGQSRMSDLIENGQLFPVASHTTKRHIDYWVAQIVRIGNGIKIPKEVY
;
A
#
# COMPACT_ATOMS: atom_id res chain seq x y z
N MET A 1 10.60 -15.50 -12.24
CA MET A 1 11.59 -14.49 -11.78
C MET A 1 10.95 -13.59 -10.73
N ILE A 2 11.59 -13.47 -9.59
CA ILE A 2 11.12 -12.58 -8.53
C ILE A 2 11.47 -11.14 -8.92
N LYS A 3 10.46 -10.28 -8.98
CA LYS A 3 10.71 -8.86 -9.23
C LYS A 3 11.16 -8.20 -7.94
N GLU A 4 12.32 -7.58 -7.95
CA GLU A 4 12.87 -6.88 -6.79
C GLU A 4 12.54 -5.38 -6.77
N ASN A 5 11.87 -4.88 -7.80
CA ASN A 5 11.44 -3.50 -7.89
C ASN A 5 10.10 -3.32 -7.18
N PRO A 6 10.01 -2.52 -6.10
CA PRO A 6 8.76 -2.37 -5.35
C PRO A 6 7.60 -1.84 -6.18
N ILE A 7 7.84 -0.91 -7.11
CA ILE A 7 6.77 -0.34 -7.92
C ILE A 7 6.13 -1.42 -8.81
N ASP A 8 6.96 -2.26 -9.44
CA ASP A 8 6.46 -3.35 -10.28
C ASP A 8 5.69 -4.39 -9.45
N ASN A 9 6.20 -4.72 -8.26
CA ASN A 9 5.51 -5.62 -7.34
C ASN A 9 4.14 -5.07 -6.95
N PHE A 10 4.07 -3.79 -6.64
CA PHE A 10 2.83 -3.17 -6.22
C PHE A 10 1.83 -3.05 -7.36
N GLU A 11 2.28 -2.74 -8.58
CA GLU A 11 1.41 -2.71 -9.76
C GLU A 11 0.74 -4.05 -10.01
N VAL A 12 1.49 -5.13 -9.97
CA VAL A 12 0.96 -6.48 -10.15
C VAL A 12 -0.03 -6.81 -9.04
N LEU A 13 0.28 -6.42 -7.82
CA LEU A 13 -0.56 -6.68 -6.66
C LEU A 13 -1.89 -5.94 -6.76
N VAL A 14 -1.88 -4.69 -7.20
CA VAL A 14 -3.10 -3.90 -7.41
C VAL A 14 -3.95 -4.51 -8.52
N GLU A 15 -3.35 -4.96 -9.61
CA GLU A 15 -4.07 -5.63 -10.68
C GLU A 15 -4.79 -6.90 -10.19
N LYS A 16 -4.09 -7.72 -9.41
CA LYS A 16 -4.69 -8.92 -8.82
C LYS A 16 -5.81 -8.58 -7.84
N CYS A 17 -5.61 -7.53 -7.04
CA CYS A 17 -6.62 -7.05 -6.11
C CYS A 17 -7.88 -6.61 -6.86
N ALA A 18 -7.70 -5.78 -7.90
CA ALA A 18 -8.82 -5.26 -8.69
C ALA A 18 -9.59 -6.35 -9.44
N ALA A 19 -8.93 -7.46 -9.77
CA ALA A 19 -9.54 -8.57 -10.50
C ALA A 19 -10.48 -9.39 -9.62
N SER A 20 -10.37 -9.31 -8.30
CA SER A 20 -11.27 -10.02 -7.39
C SER A 20 -12.41 -9.10 -6.95
N GLU A 21 -13.58 -9.69 -6.65
CA GLU A 21 -14.72 -8.94 -6.18
C GLU A 21 -14.42 -8.24 -4.85
N ALA A 22 -13.81 -8.96 -3.91
CA ALA A 22 -13.44 -8.40 -2.62
C ALA A 22 -12.40 -7.28 -2.76
N GLY A 23 -11.42 -7.46 -3.64
CA GLY A 23 -10.39 -6.47 -3.87
C GLY A 23 -10.91 -5.20 -4.52
N ALA A 24 -11.79 -5.34 -5.50
CA ALA A 24 -12.43 -4.18 -6.14
C ALA A 24 -13.21 -3.36 -5.11
N ARG A 25 -13.89 -4.03 -4.19
CA ARG A 25 -14.64 -3.38 -3.12
C ARG A 25 -13.73 -2.64 -2.16
N VAL A 26 -12.62 -3.26 -1.76
CA VAL A 26 -11.64 -2.64 -0.87
C VAL A 26 -10.99 -1.44 -1.52
N LEU A 27 -10.62 -1.54 -2.80
CA LEU A 27 -10.01 -0.42 -3.53
C LEU A 27 -10.94 0.79 -3.63
N GLY A 28 -12.26 0.55 -3.65
CA GLY A 28 -13.26 1.62 -3.70
C GLY A 28 -13.68 2.19 -2.35
N MET A 29 -13.15 1.68 -1.24
CA MET A 29 -13.58 2.12 0.09
C MET A 29 -13.17 3.53 0.46
N TYR A 30 -12.02 3.98 -0.01
CA TYR A 30 -11.47 5.29 0.32
C TYR A 30 -10.92 5.98 -0.91
N ASP A 31 -11.01 7.31 -0.92
CA ASP A 31 -10.35 8.14 -1.92
C ASP A 31 -9.07 8.66 -1.31
N HIS A 32 -7.95 8.03 -1.63
CA HIS A 32 -6.67 8.37 -1.01
C HIS A 32 -5.48 8.19 -1.94
N THR A 33 -4.42 8.94 -1.63
CA THR A 33 -3.10 8.77 -2.23
C THR A 33 -2.14 8.32 -1.16
N ILE A 34 -1.35 7.28 -1.47
CA ILE A 34 -0.34 6.75 -0.57
C ILE A 34 1.01 6.86 -1.25
N GLN A 35 1.97 7.49 -0.58
CA GLN A 35 3.34 7.54 -1.06
C GLN A 35 4.20 6.51 -0.36
N PHE A 36 4.94 5.76 -1.15
CA PHE A 36 5.94 4.82 -0.64
C PHE A 36 7.31 5.48 -0.84
N SER A 37 7.94 5.84 0.27
CA SER A 37 9.22 6.54 0.26
C SER A 37 10.33 5.56 0.60
N LEU A 38 11.14 5.22 -0.39
CA LEU A 38 12.22 4.26 -0.21
C LEU A 38 13.44 4.96 0.37
N LEU A 39 14.00 4.41 1.44
CA LEU A 39 15.21 4.94 2.05
C LEU A 39 16.44 4.75 1.17
N ASP A 40 16.40 3.75 0.30
CA ASP A 40 17.49 3.36 -0.58
C ASP A 40 17.08 3.25 -2.05
N GLY A 41 16.08 4.03 -2.45
CA GLY A 41 15.58 4.02 -3.82
C GLY A 41 14.62 5.16 -4.11
N ASP A 42 14.09 5.16 -5.32
CA ASP A 42 13.18 6.21 -5.77
C ASP A 42 11.77 5.99 -5.22
N PRO A 43 11.07 7.07 -4.82
CA PRO A 43 9.70 6.95 -4.32
C PRO A 43 8.72 6.64 -5.44
N PHE A 44 7.57 6.13 -5.05
CA PHE A 44 6.42 6.00 -5.94
C PHE A 44 5.15 6.19 -5.11
N PHE A 45 4.03 6.43 -5.79
CA PHE A 45 2.77 6.64 -5.08
C PHE A 45 1.62 5.92 -5.78
N PHE A 46 0.60 5.65 -5.00
CA PHE A 46 -0.61 4.96 -5.41
C PHE A 46 -1.81 5.84 -5.13
N THR A 47 -2.64 6.02 -6.15
CA THR A 47 -3.87 6.81 -6.02
C THR A 47 -5.07 5.93 -6.32
N ALA A 48 -6.06 5.96 -5.43
CA ALA A 48 -7.35 5.33 -5.65
C ALA A 48 -8.41 6.39 -5.39
N ILE A 49 -9.00 6.92 -6.46
CA ILE A 49 -9.98 7.98 -6.39
C ILE A 49 -11.10 7.73 -7.40
N GLY A 50 -12.33 7.73 -6.92
CA GLY A 50 -13.50 7.53 -7.78
C GLY A 50 -13.51 6.18 -8.49
N GLY A 51 -12.95 5.16 -7.86
CA GLY A 51 -12.85 3.82 -8.43
C GLY A 51 -11.70 3.64 -9.41
N LYS A 52 -10.95 4.69 -9.69
CA LYS A 52 -9.75 4.61 -10.55
C LYS A 52 -8.52 4.41 -9.70
N VAL A 53 -7.70 3.43 -10.07
CA VAL A 53 -6.46 3.13 -9.39
C VAL A 53 -5.29 3.36 -10.32
N GLU A 54 -4.24 3.98 -9.80
CA GLU A 54 -3.05 4.32 -10.57
C GLU A 54 -1.81 4.24 -9.69
N VAL A 55 -0.76 3.63 -10.22
CA VAL A 55 0.55 3.58 -9.57
C VAL A 55 1.51 4.39 -10.41
N SER A 56 2.18 5.35 -9.80
CA SER A 56 3.02 6.31 -10.51
C SER A 56 4.38 6.45 -9.86
N ALA A 57 5.43 6.53 -10.67
CA ALA A 57 6.78 6.79 -10.18
C ALA A 57 6.89 8.24 -9.70
N GLY A 58 7.73 8.47 -8.69
CA GLY A 58 8.01 9.80 -8.17
C GLY A 58 7.23 10.12 -6.91
N GLU A 59 7.32 11.39 -6.49
CA GLU A 59 6.62 11.86 -5.29
C GLU A 59 5.20 12.28 -5.63
N MET A 60 4.27 12.04 -4.71
CA MET A 60 2.89 12.47 -4.89
C MET A 60 2.81 14.00 -4.95
N PRO A 61 1.83 14.55 -5.69
CA PRO A 61 1.64 16.00 -5.76
C PRO A 61 1.46 16.64 -4.38
N SER A 62 2.04 17.82 -4.18
CA SER A 62 1.94 18.54 -2.91
C SER A 62 0.51 18.86 -2.50
N THR A 63 -0.40 18.95 -3.46
CA THR A 63 -1.82 19.17 -3.19
C THR A 63 -2.49 18.03 -2.44
N ASN A 64 -1.85 16.85 -2.42
CA ASN A 64 -2.38 15.67 -1.73
C ASN A 64 -1.85 15.52 -0.31
N LEU A 65 -0.99 16.44 0.15
CA LEU A 65 -0.35 16.31 1.47
C LEU A 65 -1.34 16.34 2.64
N ASP A 66 -2.42 17.12 2.51
CA ASP A 66 -3.42 17.24 3.58
C ASP A 66 -4.19 15.93 3.80
N ASN A 67 -4.38 15.16 2.74
CA ASN A 67 -5.07 13.88 2.77
C ASN A 67 -4.11 12.73 2.46
N GLY A 68 -2.81 13.04 2.40
CA GLY A 68 -1.80 12.09 2.03
C GLY A 68 -1.40 11.19 3.18
N TYR A 69 -0.86 10.08 2.81
CA TYR A 69 -0.32 9.09 3.72
C TYR A 69 1.00 8.63 3.14
N GLU A 70 2.01 8.56 3.98
CA GLU A 70 3.35 8.17 3.55
C GLU A 70 3.83 6.98 4.36
N ILE A 71 4.43 6.01 3.69
CA ILE A 71 5.09 4.89 4.35
C ILE A 71 6.55 4.91 3.92
N LYS A 72 7.46 4.94 4.90
CA LYS A 72 8.90 4.92 4.66
C LYS A 72 9.45 3.54 4.97
N GLY A 73 10.42 3.10 4.18
CA GLY A 73 11.07 1.82 4.40
C GLY A 73 12.13 1.56 3.35
N SER A 74 12.90 0.48 3.55
CA SER A 74 13.87 0.07 2.55
C SER A 74 13.20 -0.67 1.40
N THR A 75 13.87 -0.71 0.25
CA THR A 75 13.40 -1.47 -0.92
C THR A 75 13.10 -2.92 -0.53
N GLY A 76 14.01 -3.57 0.19
CA GLY A 76 13.84 -4.96 0.60
C GLY A 76 12.61 -5.18 1.50
N ASN A 77 12.35 -4.25 2.40
CA ASN A 77 11.19 -4.36 3.29
C ASN A 77 9.88 -4.18 2.55
N PHE A 78 9.83 -3.27 1.56
CA PHE A 78 8.64 -3.12 0.73
C PHE A 78 8.38 -4.37 -0.12
N VAL A 79 9.42 -4.93 -0.72
CA VAL A 79 9.29 -6.16 -1.53
C VAL A 79 8.80 -7.31 -0.66
N GLU A 80 9.37 -7.48 0.53
CA GLU A 80 8.95 -8.50 1.49
C GLU A 80 7.46 -8.38 1.82
N TRP A 81 6.99 -7.17 2.08
CA TRP A 81 5.59 -6.91 2.38
C TRP A 81 4.69 -7.17 1.17
N PHE A 82 5.05 -6.61 0.01
CA PHE A 82 4.23 -6.73 -1.19
C PHE A 82 4.13 -8.17 -1.70
N GLN A 83 5.13 -8.99 -1.42
CA GLN A 83 5.11 -10.40 -1.77
C GLN A 83 4.41 -11.28 -0.73
N GLY A 84 3.89 -10.68 0.33
CA GLY A 84 3.15 -11.41 1.36
C GLY A 84 4.01 -12.22 2.31
N GLN A 85 5.30 -11.95 2.37
CA GLN A 85 6.24 -12.67 3.24
C GLN A 85 6.14 -12.23 4.69
N SER A 86 5.74 -10.97 4.92
CA SER A 86 5.58 -10.41 6.27
C SER A 86 4.36 -9.52 6.30
N ARG A 87 3.70 -9.47 7.44
CA ARG A 87 2.54 -8.58 7.63
C ARG A 87 3.03 -7.16 7.89
N MET A 88 2.25 -6.19 7.43
CA MET A 88 2.55 -4.77 7.65
C MET A 88 2.75 -4.47 9.14
N SER A 89 1.87 -4.99 10.00
CA SER A 89 1.95 -4.74 11.44
C SER A 89 3.26 -5.24 12.05
N ASP A 90 3.76 -6.39 11.61
CA ASP A 90 5.03 -6.94 12.09
C ASP A 90 6.20 -6.07 11.65
N LEU A 91 6.18 -5.60 10.41
CA LEU A 91 7.22 -4.73 9.88
C LEU A 91 7.24 -3.38 10.60
N ILE A 92 6.07 -2.85 10.95
CA ILE A 92 5.96 -1.61 11.73
C ILE A 92 6.52 -1.82 13.14
N GLU A 93 6.12 -2.89 13.82
CA GLU A 93 6.59 -3.19 15.17
C GLU A 93 8.10 -3.37 15.23
N ASN A 94 8.68 -3.98 14.19
CA ASN A 94 10.11 -4.23 14.13
C ASN A 94 10.91 -3.01 13.65
N GLY A 95 10.26 -1.87 13.40
CA GLY A 95 10.94 -0.68 12.93
C GLY A 95 11.42 -0.76 11.49
N GLN A 96 10.79 -1.60 10.67
CA GLN A 96 11.16 -1.81 9.27
C GLN A 96 10.28 -1.02 8.30
N LEU A 97 9.07 -0.65 8.72
CA LEU A 97 8.20 0.28 8.00
C LEU A 97 7.77 1.39 8.94
N PHE A 98 7.71 2.62 8.43
CA PHE A 98 7.41 3.81 9.21
C PHE A 98 6.26 4.59 8.56
N PRO A 99 4.99 4.32 8.95
CA PRO A 99 3.87 5.10 8.44
C PRO A 99 3.87 6.50 9.02
N VAL A 100 3.62 7.48 8.14
CA VAL A 100 3.51 8.89 8.52
C VAL A 100 2.22 9.44 7.95
N ALA A 101 1.31 9.87 8.81
CA ALA A 101 0.02 10.39 8.36
C ALA A 101 -0.48 11.47 9.30
N SER A 102 -1.45 12.24 8.82
CA SER A 102 -2.18 13.15 9.70
C SER A 102 -2.96 12.32 10.73
N HIS A 103 -3.18 12.91 11.89
CA HIS A 103 -3.71 12.20 13.07
C HIS A 103 -5.04 11.48 12.87
N THR A 104 -5.87 11.99 11.97
CA THR A 104 -7.24 11.50 11.84
C THR A 104 -7.39 10.33 10.87
N THR A 105 -6.42 10.11 9.96
CA THR A 105 -6.57 9.15 8.89
C THR A 105 -5.71 7.90 9.04
N LYS A 106 -4.69 7.96 9.89
CA LYS A 106 -3.65 6.94 9.97
C LYS A 106 -4.20 5.52 10.15
N ARG A 107 -5.10 5.33 11.08
CA ARG A 107 -5.59 4.00 11.44
C ARG A 107 -6.35 3.33 10.30
N HIS A 108 -7.21 4.08 9.63
CA HIS A 108 -8.01 3.57 8.52
C HIS A 108 -7.17 3.27 7.29
N ILE A 109 -6.21 4.12 7.01
CA ILE A 109 -5.34 3.97 5.84
C ILE A 109 -4.36 2.81 6.01
N ASP A 110 -3.78 2.65 7.20
CA ASP A 110 -2.93 1.49 7.50
C ASP A 110 -3.69 0.20 7.21
N TYR A 111 -4.90 0.12 7.70
CA TYR A 111 -5.74 -1.05 7.55
C TYR A 111 -6.10 -1.29 6.08
N TRP A 112 -6.48 -0.24 5.38
CA TRP A 112 -6.87 -0.31 3.98
C TRP A 112 -5.75 -0.83 3.08
N VAL A 113 -4.55 -0.24 3.21
CA VAL A 113 -3.42 -0.68 2.39
C VAL A 113 -2.98 -2.09 2.75
N ALA A 114 -3.05 -2.46 4.02
CA ALA A 114 -2.75 -3.83 4.45
C ALA A 114 -3.71 -4.84 3.80
N GLN A 115 -4.99 -4.49 3.70
CA GLN A 115 -5.97 -5.36 3.04
C GLN A 115 -5.71 -5.48 1.53
N ILE A 116 -5.33 -4.39 0.88
CA ILE A 116 -4.97 -4.43 -0.55
C ILE A 116 -3.83 -5.43 -0.78
N VAL A 117 -2.80 -5.37 0.06
CA VAL A 117 -1.66 -6.29 -0.04
C VAL A 117 -2.09 -7.73 0.21
N ARG A 118 -2.92 -7.98 1.20
CA ARG A 118 -3.38 -9.33 1.52
C ARG A 118 -4.22 -9.92 0.40
N ILE A 119 -5.19 -9.17 -0.09
CA ILE A 119 -6.07 -9.65 -1.17
C ILE A 119 -5.28 -9.87 -2.46
N GLY A 120 -4.37 -8.97 -2.79
CA GLY A 120 -3.51 -9.12 -3.96
C GLY A 120 -2.64 -10.36 -3.90
N ASN A 121 -2.31 -10.85 -2.70
CA ASN A 121 -1.57 -12.08 -2.51
C ASN A 121 -2.48 -13.32 -2.37
N GLY A 122 -3.79 -13.16 -2.56
CA GLY A 122 -4.74 -14.27 -2.50
C GLY A 122 -5.14 -14.71 -1.09
N ILE A 123 -4.82 -13.93 -0.08
CA ILE A 123 -5.17 -14.24 1.31
C ILE A 123 -6.53 -13.65 1.63
N LYS A 124 -7.48 -14.51 1.97
CA LYS A 124 -8.82 -14.05 2.34
C LYS A 124 -8.77 -13.26 3.64
N ILE A 125 -9.58 -12.19 3.70
CA ILE A 125 -9.71 -11.39 4.91
C ILE A 125 -10.61 -12.16 5.89
N PRO A 126 -10.14 -12.44 7.12
CA PRO A 126 -11.01 -13.03 8.13
C PRO A 126 -12.17 -12.09 8.48
N LYS A 127 -13.35 -12.65 8.76
CA LYS A 127 -14.54 -11.85 9.07
C LYS A 127 -14.35 -10.97 10.30
N GLU A 128 -13.51 -11.39 11.21
CA GLU A 128 -13.26 -10.69 12.48
C GLU A 128 -12.23 -9.57 12.37
N VAL A 129 -11.60 -9.41 11.21
CA VAL A 129 -10.56 -8.39 11.04
C VAL A 129 -11.13 -7.14 10.41
N TYR A 130 -10.94 -6.04 11.07
CA TYR A 130 -11.30 -4.72 10.61
C TYR A 130 -10.09 -3.85 10.51
#